data_cf06e0906fec6b4422bc7a1707ddd645
#
_entry.id   cf06e0906fec6b4422bc7a1707ddd645
#
_cell.length_a   1.000
_cell.length_b   1.000
_cell.length_c   1.000
_cell.angle_alpha   90.00
_cell.angle_beta   90.00
_cell.angle_gamma   90.00
#
_symmetry.space_group_name_H-M   'P 1'
#
loop_
_entity.id
_entity.type
_entity.pdbx_description
1 polymer ?
#
loop_
_entity_poly.entity_id
_entity_poly.type
_entity_poly.pdbx_seq_one_letter_code
_entity_poly.pdbx_strand_id
1 'polypeptide(L)'
;MGIVRNVITQNVDSFHSIAHPDLPTLELHGYLRALTCVTCHNDYPREEFQEELSKLNPAWAVFLAEILESGALNTENPDERRSKGMKTNPDGDVDLPGAPYTTFRYPACPHCLANPPIAGDGTQTKVEVDDDGAWKSTSTAGILKPAVVMFGESIASRVKDAAEEAIDGSGRLLIIGTSLATYSAWRLAKRAQDRGMPIGILNLGGVRGEELFFKGLPIGQKGEAGVRAEQATDKVLPGLVDQLKRTGFEYHKHEHQNSTNVHHQHNNTAFKDMLS
;
A
#
# COMPACT_ATOMS: atom_id res chain seq x y z
N MET A 1 5.58 -12.16 -20.35
CA MET A 1 5.00 -11.35 -21.44
C MET A 1 5.46 -9.88 -21.38
N GLY A 2 5.86 -9.33 -20.24
CA GLY A 2 6.37 -7.94 -20.14
C GLY A 2 5.36 -6.83 -20.49
N ILE A 3 4.05 -7.14 -20.50
CA ILE A 3 2.99 -6.18 -20.84
C ILE A 3 2.82 -5.16 -19.71
N VAL A 4 2.81 -5.63 -18.47
CA VAL A 4 2.80 -4.79 -17.27
C VAL A 4 4.24 -4.52 -16.86
N ARG A 5 4.64 -3.25 -16.81
CA ARG A 5 6.00 -2.83 -16.47
C ARG A 5 6.17 -2.46 -15.01
N ASN A 6 5.11 -1.93 -14.40
CA ASN A 6 5.07 -1.57 -13.00
C ASN A 6 3.63 -1.65 -12.48
N VAL A 7 3.49 -1.73 -11.17
CA VAL A 7 2.22 -1.66 -10.45
C VAL A 7 2.31 -0.52 -9.44
N ILE A 8 1.27 0.31 -9.38
CA ILE A 8 1.06 1.25 -8.28
C ILE A 8 -0.17 0.77 -7.52
N THR A 9 0.02 0.34 -6.28
CA THR A 9 -1.08 -0.16 -5.45
C THR A 9 -1.40 0.80 -4.31
N GLN A 10 -2.69 0.88 -3.96
CA GLN A 10 -3.17 1.56 -2.76
C GLN A 10 -3.29 0.59 -1.57
N ASN A 11 -3.21 -0.71 -1.85
CA ASN A 11 -3.28 -1.74 -0.83
C ASN A 11 -1.99 -1.78 -0.01
N VAL A 12 -2.13 -2.11 1.27
CA VAL A 12 -1.03 -2.17 2.24
C VAL A 12 -0.67 -3.59 2.66
N ASP A 13 -1.29 -4.60 2.02
CA ASP A 13 -1.15 -6.02 2.31
C ASP A 13 0.12 -6.67 1.71
N SER A 14 0.80 -5.96 0.83
CA SER A 14 2.01 -6.41 0.11
C SER A 14 1.79 -7.62 -0.81
N PHE A 15 0.57 -8.00 -1.15
CA PHE A 15 0.30 -9.17 -1.99
C PHE A 15 0.91 -9.07 -3.38
N HIS A 16 0.94 -7.89 -3.98
CA HIS A 16 1.58 -7.69 -5.28
C HIS A 16 3.07 -8.01 -5.26
N SER A 17 3.79 -7.51 -4.26
CA SER A 17 5.23 -7.75 -4.09
C SER A 17 5.55 -9.21 -3.79
N ILE A 18 4.67 -9.89 -3.02
CA ILE A 18 4.82 -11.32 -2.70
C ILE A 18 4.54 -12.18 -3.94
N ALA A 19 3.45 -11.90 -4.67
CA ALA A 19 3.05 -12.69 -5.82
C ALA A 19 3.95 -12.48 -7.05
N HIS A 20 4.55 -11.30 -7.18
CA HIS A 20 5.33 -10.88 -8.34
C HIS A 20 6.60 -10.13 -7.92
N PRO A 21 7.58 -10.79 -7.27
CA PRO A 21 8.77 -10.13 -6.70
C PRO A 21 9.65 -9.44 -7.77
N ASP A 22 9.59 -9.90 -9.01
CA ASP A 22 10.35 -9.30 -10.12
C ASP A 22 9.64 -8.12 -10.81
N LEU A 23 8.37 -7.86 -10.44
CA LEU A 23 7.60 -6.75 -11.02
C LEU A 23 7.72 -5.52 -10.11
N PRO A 24 8.27 -4.41 -10.62
CA PRO A 24 8.34 -3.17 -9.84
C PRO A 24 6.96 -2.77 -9.31
N THR A 25 6.81 -2.79 -8.00
CA THR A 25 5.56 -2.48 -7.31
C THR A 25 5.77 -1.29 -6.37
N LEU A 26 5.00 -0.24 -6.57
CA LEU A 26 4.99 0.94 -5.71
C LEU A 26 3.77 0.90 -4.79
N GLU A 27 3.99 0.78 -3.49
CA GLU A 27 2.97 0.80 -2.45
C GLU A 27 2.69 2.25 -2.05
N LEU A 28 1.72 2.87 -2.72
CA LEU A 28 1.44 4.31 -2.63
C LEU A 28 1.08 4.77 -1.20
N HIS A 29 0.44 3.91 -0.45
CA HIS A 29 0.01 4.19 0.92
C HIS A 29 0.83 3.43 1.98
N GLY A 30 2.02 2.94 1.61
CA GLY A 30 2.87 2.15 2.49
C GLY A 30 2.45 0.69 2.61
N TYR A 31 2.86 0.03 3.69
CA TYR A 31 2.70 -1.41 3.87
C TYR A 31 2.62 -1.82 5.35
N LEU A 32 2.02 -3.01 5.58
CA LEU A 32 1.84 -3.55 6.93
C LEU A 32 2.95 -4.52 7.37
N ARG A 33 3.90 -4.89 6.51
CA ARG A 33 4.98 -5.83 6.86
C ARG A 33 6.05 -5.25 7.78
N ALA A 34 6.06 -3.93 7.97
CA ALA A 34 6.93 -3.25 8.92
C ALA A 34 6.20 -2.16 9.69
N LEU A 35 6.85 -1.69 10.74
CA LEU A 35 6.52 -0.47 11.44
C LEU A 35 7.59 0.57 11.13
N THR A 36 7.23 1.84 11.27
CA THR A 36 8.17 2.95 11.17
C THR A 36 8.14 3.78 12.44
N CYS A 37 9.29 4.26 12.87
CA CYS A 37 9.36 5.17 14.00
C CYS A 37 8.95 6.58 13.57
N VAL A 38 8.03 7.20 14.30
CA VAL A 38 7.57 8.57 13.99
C VAL A 38 8.64 9.64 14.20
N THR A 39 9.75 9.30 14.90
CA THR A 39 10.82 10.25 15.21
C THR A 39 12.06 10.05 14.34
N CYS A 40 12.62 8.84 14.26
CA CYS A 40 13.84 8.59 13.50
C CYS A 40 13.59 8.03 12.10
N HIS A 41 12.32 7.71 11.76
CA HIS A 41 11.88 7.16 10.47
C HIS A 41 12.55 5.86 10.03
N ASN A 42 13.22 5.16 10.97
CA ASN A 42 13.72 3.81 10.71
C ASN A 42 12.58 2.81 10.76
N ASP A 43 12.63 1.84 9.87
CA ASP A 43 11.68 0.73 9.84
C ASP A 43 12.07 -0.34 10.87
N TYR A 44 11.05 -1.06 11.34
CA TYR A 44 11.17 -2.16 12.28
C TYR A 44 10.30 -3.33 11.80
N PRO A 45 10.82 -4.57 11.73
CA PRO A 45 10.07 -5.71 11.24
C PRO A 45 8.80 -5.97 12.06
N ARG A 46 7.67 -6.17 11.37
CA ARG A 46 6.39 -6.40 12.03
C ARG A 46 6.40 -7.68 12.88
N GLU A 47 7.03 -8.73 12.41
CA GLU A 47 7.09 -10.00 13.12
C GLU A 47 7.77 -9.86 14.47
N GLU A 48 8.95 -9.24 14.52
CA GLU A 48 9.67 -8.97 15.76
C GLU A 48 8.84 -8.10 16.73
N PHE A 49 8.17 -7.07 16.17
CA PHE A 49 7.30 -6.22 16.98
C PHE A 49 6.12 -6.99 17.58
N GLN A 50 5.49 -7.90 16.82
CA GLN A 50 4.39 -8.72 17.32
C GLN A 50 4.83 -9.68 18.43
N GLU A 51 6.04 -10.23 18.32
CA GLU A 51 6.61 -11.07 19.38
C GLU A 51 6.81 -10.26 20.68
N GLU A 52 7.36 -9.04 20.56
CA GLU A 52 7.55 -8.16 21.73
C GLU A 52 6.20 -7.70 22.32
N LEU A 53 5.22 -7.36 21.47
CA LEU A 53 3.87 -7.05 21.93
C LEU A 53 3.26 -8.19 22.74
N SER A 54 3.41 -9.43 22.28
CA SER A 54 2.88 -10.62 22.96
C SER A 54 3.54 -10.81 24.33
N LYS A 55 4.85 -10.57 24.45
CA LYS A 55 5.59 -10.63 25.72
C LYS A 55 5.13 -9.55 26.70
N LEU A 56 4.93 -8.33 26.20
CA LEU A 56 4.49 -7.19 27.02
C LEU A 56 3.02 -7.26 27.42
N ASN A 57 2.20 -7.99 26.67
CA ASN A 57 0.75 -8.06 26.82
C ASN A 57 0.22 -9.51 26.84
N PRO A 58 0.61 -10.33 27.84
CA PRO A 58 0.23 -11.74 27.88
C PRO A 58 -1.28 -11.97 27.90
N ALA A 59 -2.06 -11.10 28.56
CA ALA A 59 -3.53 -11.18 28.53
C ALA A 59 -4.10 -10.96 27.12
N TRP A 60 -3.53 -10.06 26.34
CA TRP A 60 -3.88 -9.86 24.95
C TRP A 60 -3.49 -11.04 24.07
N ALA A 61 -2.32 -11.64 24.32
CA ALA A 61 -1.86 -12.79 23.54
C ALA A 61 -2.82 -13.99 23.72
N VAL A 62 -3.24 -14.26 24.95
CA VAL A 62 -4.23 -15.31 25.26
C VAL A 62 -5.58 -14.98 24.60
N PHE A 63 -6.09 -13.78 24.81
CA PHE A 63 -7.36 -13.32 24.24
C PHE A 63 -7.35 -13.44 22.69
N LEU A 64 -6.28 -12.99 22.03
CA LEU A 64 -6.15 -13.07 20.58
C LEU A 64 -6.13 -14.53 20.10
N ALA A 65 -5.40 -15.40 20.79
CA ALA A 65 -5.36 -16.83 20.47
C ALA A 65 -6.77 -17.45 20.52
N GLU A 66 -7.54 -17.17 21.58
CA GLU A 66 -8.93 -17.65 21.74
C GLU A 66 -9.85 -17.13 20.60
N ILE A 67 -9.74 -15.86 20.24
CA ILE A 67 -10.53 -15.25 19.14
C ILE A 67 -10.17 -15.91 17.78
N LEU A 68 -8.88 -16.14 17.53
CA LEU A 68 -8.42 -16.80 16.30
C LEU A 68 -8.91 -18.27 16.24
N GLU A 69 -8.79 -19.01 17.34
CA GLU A 69 -9.22 -20.39 17.45
C GLU A 69 -10.74 -20.55 17.28
N SER A 70 -11.52 -19.59 17.77
CA SER A 70 -12.99 -19.57 17.59
C SER A 70 -13.42 -19.30 16.13
N GLY A 71 -12.51 -18.90 15.26
CA GLY A 71 -12.81 -18.49 13.89
C GLY A 71 -13.67 -17.22 13.80
N ALA A 72 -13.73 -16.43 14.88
CA ALA A 72 -14.57 -15.23 14.93
C ALA A 72 -14.17 -14.20 13.87
N LEU A 73 -12.87 -14.10 13.54
CA LEU A 73 -12.34 -13.18 12.55
C LEU A 73 -12.37 -13.72 11.11
N ASN A 74 -12.81 -14.96 10.86
CA ASN A 74 -12.80 -15.58 9.52
C ASN A 74 -13.89 -15.06 8.59
N THR A 75 -14.75 -14.16 9.05
CA THR A 75 -15.83 -13.59 8.24
C THR A 75 -15.66 -12.08 8.10
N GLU A 76 -15.90 -11.59 6.89
CA GLU A 76 -16.02 -10.14 6.62
C GLU A 76 -17.48 -9.68 6.59
N ASN A 77 -18.43 -10.60 6.73
CA ASN A 77 -19.84 -10.28 6.73
C ASN A 77 -20.21 -9.46 8.00
N PRO A 78 -20.68 -8.20 7.84
CA PRO A 78 -21.00 -7.33 8.98
C PRO A 78 -22.06 -7.90 9.91
N ASP A 79 -23.05 -8.65 9.37
CA ASP A 79 -24.13 -9.22 10.16
C ASP A 79 -23.64 -10.41 11.01
N GLU A 80 -22.76 -11.23 10.46
CA GLU A 80 -22.10 -12.31 11.21
C GLU A 80 -21.18 -11.77 12.30
N ARG A 81 -20.39 -10.71 12.00
CA ARG A 81 -19.56 -10.01 12.99
C ARG A 81 -20.44 -9.44 14.11
N ARG A 82 -21.55 -8.80 13.76
CA ARG A 82 -22.50 -8.22 14.73
C ARG A 82 -23.15 -9.30 15.61
N SER A 83 -23.50 -10.46 15.03
CA SER A 83 -24.07 -11.57 15.80
C SER A 83 -23.10 -12.16 16.82
N LYS A 84 -21.78 -12.01 16.60
CA LYS A 84 -20.71 -12.38 17.52
C LYS A 84 -20.32 -11.24 18.48
N GLY A 85 -21.08 -10.15 18.50
CA GLY A 85 -20.83 -8.98 19.36
C GLY A 85 -19.72 -8.06 18.89
N MET A 86 -19.16 -8.29 17.72
CA MET A 86 -18.12 -7.45 17.14
C MET A 86 -18.71 -6.22 16.45
N LYS A 87 -18.06 -5.08 16.59
CA LYS A 87 -18.42 -3.84 15.90
C LYS A 87 -17.33 -3.51 14.88
N THR A 88 -17.71 -3.40 13.62
CA THR A 88 -16.82 -2.92 12.57
C THR A 88 -16.95 -1.39 12.46
N ASN A 89 -15.81 -0.71 12.55
CA ASN A 89 -15.71 0.74 12.40
C ASN A 89 -15.58 1.12 10.90
N PRO A 90 -15.85 2.39 10.52
CA PRO A 90 -15.80 2.83 9.12
C PRO A 90 -14.43 2.69 8.46
N ASP A 91 -13.33 2.65 9.23
CA ASP A 91 -11.96 2.44 8.79
C ASP A 91 -11.57 0.96 8.59
N GLY A 92 -12.51 0.06 8.91
CA GLY A 92 -12.32 -1.38 8.80
C GLY A 92 -11.87 -2.07 10.08
N ASP A 93 -11.50 -1.31 11.11
CA ASP A 93 -11.15 -1.86 12.41
C ASP A 93 -12.34 -2.56 13.08
N VAL A 94 -12.05 -3.55 13.91
CA VAL A 94 -13.05 -4.33 14.62
C VAL A 94 -12.88 -4.21 16.12
N ASP A 95 -13.89 -3.65 16.78
CA ASP A 95 -13.96 -3.68 18.23
C ASP A 95 -14.36 -5.07 18.72
N LEU A 96 -13.54 -5.65 19.59
CA LEU A 96 -13.72 -6.99 20.11
C LEU A 96 -14.29 -6.93 21.55
N PRO A 97 -15.40 -7.61 21.83
CA PRO A 97 -15.96 -7.62 23.17
C PRO A 97 -15.00 -8.33 24.14
N GLY A 98 -14.81 -7.72 25.32
CA GLY A 98 -13.95 -8.26 26.38
C GLY A 98 -12.44 -8.07 26.18
N ALA A 99 -12.03 -7.38 25.13
CA ALA A 99 -10.62 -7.08 24.91
C ALA A 99 -10.05 -6.16 26.00
N PRO A 100 -8.82 -6.44 26.51
CA PRO A 100 -8.22 -5.68 27.63
C PRO A 100 -7.59 -4.36 27.15
N TYR A 101 -8.37 -3.48 26.52
CA TYR A 101 -7.91 -2.23 25.89
C TYR A 101 -7.17 -1.26 26.83
N THR A 102 -7.40 -1.33 28.13
CA THR A 102 -6.83 -0.38 29.11
C THR A 102 -5.44 -0.75 29.58
N THR A 103 -4.95 -1.93 29.24
CA THR A 103 -3.66 -2.47 29.73
C THR A 103 -2.64 -2.69 28.64
N PHE A 104 -2.89 -2.14 27.44
CA PHE A 104 -2.02 -2.36 26.28
C PHE A 104 -0.71 -1.59 26.43
N ARG A 105 0.40 -2.32 26.30
CA ARG A 105 1.78 -1.82 26.37
C ARG A 105 2.48 -2.13 25.05
N TYR A 106 3.38 -1.28 24.61
CA TYR A 106 4.09 -1.46 23.35
C TYR A 106 5.59 -1.19 23.51
N PRO A 107 6.46 -1.85 22.71
CA PRO A 107 7.90 -1.65 22.77
C PRO A 107 8.29 -0.28 22.23
N ALA A 108 9.39 0.26 22.72
CA ALA A 108 10.01 1.46 22.17
C ALA A 108 10.77 1.16 20.88
N CYS A 109 10.93 2.18 20.01
CA CYS A 109 11.83 2.07 18.86
C CYS A 109 13.26 1.75 19.35
N PRO A 110 13.87 0.62 18.92
CA PRO A 110 15.20 0.23 19.39
C PRO A 110 16.29 1.22 18.95
N HIS A 111 16.15 1.84 17.79
CA HIS A 111 17.09 2.86 17.32
C HIS A 111 17.07 4.11 18.19
N CYS A 112 15.88 4.62 18.52
CA CYS A 112 15.75 5.79 19.41
C CYS A 112 16.12 5.46 20.85
N LEU A 113 15.90 4.24 21.30
CA LEU A 113 16.31 3.80 22.63
C LEU A 113 17.82 3.76 22.76
N ALA A 114 18.52 3.25 21.75
CA ALA A 114 19.99 3.20 21.73
C ALA A 114 20.62 4.58 21.51
N ASN A 115 20.05 5.39 20.62
CA ASN A 115 20.56 6.71 20.24
C ASN A 115 19.41 7.70 20.08
N PRO A 116 18.93 8.33 21.17
CA PRO A 116 17.84 9.28 21.08
C PRO A 116 18.19 10.43 20.13
N PRO A 117 17.38 10.71 19.09
CA PRO A 117 17.67 11.75 18.14
C PRO A 117 17.51 13.15 18.73
N ILE A 118 18.11 14.15 18.11
CA ILE A 118 17.86 15.55 18.42
C ILE A 118 16.59 15.98 17.69
N ALA A 119 15.65 16.61 18.38
CA ALA A 119 14.44 17.17 17.80
C ALA A 119 14.77 18.33 16.85
N GLY A 120 13.82 18.68 15.95
CA GLY A 120 14.03 19.75 14.96
C GLY A 120 14.27 21.15 15.56
N ASP A 121 13.91 21.36 16.82
CA ASP A 121 14.18 22.58 17.60
C ASP A 121 15.54 22.55 18.34
N GLY A 122 16.34 21.50 18.15
CA GLY A 122 17.64 21.31 18.82
C GLY A 122 17.54 20.65 20.19
N THR A 123 16.35 20.32 20.69
CA THR A 123 16.17 19.67 21.99
C THR A 123 16.60 18.20 21.94
N GLN A 124 17.35 17.74 22.93
CA GLN A 124 17.68 16.33 23.08
C GLN A 124 16.43 15.55 23.46
N THR A 125 16.03 14.60 22.61
CA THR A 125 14.93 13.70 22.96
C THR A 125 15.37 12.63 23.95
N LYS A 126 14.41 11.99 24.60
CA LYS A 126 14.66 10.81 25.44
C LYS A 126 13.66 9.71 25.14
N VAL A 127 14.10 8.47 25.30
CA VAL A 127 13.25 7.28 25.27
C VAL A 127 13.46 6.52 26.56
N GLU A 128 12.39 6.30 27.29
CA GLU A 128 12.37 5.57 28.54
C GLU A 128 11.48 4.35 28.41
N VAL A 129 11.91 3.26 29.00
CA VAL A 129 11.15 2.03 29.09
C VAL A 129 10.96 1.66 30.56
N ASP A 130 9.93 0.87 30.84
CA ASP A 130 9.76 0.30 32.18
C ASP A 130 10.61 -0.99 32.35
N ASP A 131 10.43 -1.64 33.49
CA ASP A 131 11.24 -2.81 33.89
C ASP A 131 11.07 -4.00 32.96
N ASP A 132 9.95 -4.06 32.19
CA ASP A 132 9.67 -5.10 31.20
C ASP A 132 10.04 -4.67 29.76
N GLY A 133 10.52 -3.43 29.57
CA GLY A 133 10.91 -2.90 28.26
C GLY A 133 9.83 -2.15 27.50
N ALA A 134 8.65 -1.93 28.06
CA ALA A 134 7.60 -1.16 27.40
C ALA A 134 7.88 0.35 27.43
N TRP A 135 7.55 1.03 26.36
CA TRP A 135 7.66 2.48 26.20
C TRP A 135 6.88 3.23 27.29
N LYS A 136 7.51 4.22 27.91
CA LYS A 136 6.88 5.08 28.93
C LYS A 136 6.39 6.39 28.34
N SER A 137 5.25 6.88 28.84
CA SER A 137 4.67 8.19 28.47
C SER A 137 5.53 9.40 28.81
N THR A 138 6.58 9.22 29.63
CA THR A 138 7.60 10.24 29.92
C THR A 138 8.62 10.41 28.79
N SER A 139 8.61 9.51 27.79
CA SER A 139 9.44 9.60 26.60
C SER A 139 8.96 10.72 25.67
N THR A 140 9.88 11.34 24.95
CA THR A 140 9.59 12.38 23.95
C THR A 140 9.84 11.90 22.53
N ALA A 141 10.24 10.64 22.36
CA ALA A 141 10.55 10.00 21.07
C ALA A 141 10.31 8.48 21.13
N GLY A 142 10.53 7.80 20.02
CA GLY A 142 10.60 6.34 19.96
C GLY A 142 9.26 5.63 19.85
N ILE A 143 8.20 6.29 19.39
CA ILE A 143 6.92 5.65 19.08
C ILE A 143 7.00 4.98 17.71
N LEU A 144 6.59 3.72 17.64
CA LEU A 144 6.45 2.94 16.41
C LEU A 144 4.98 2.96 15.97
N LYS A 145 4.77 3.13 14.67
CA LYS A 145 3.45 2.96 14.03
C LYS A 145 3.58 2.03 12.82
N PRO A 146 2.50 1.43 12.30
CA PRO A 146 2.55 0.74 11.01
C PRO A 146 3.13 1.65 9.93
N ALA A 147 3.96 1.09 9.03
CA ALA A 147 4.57 1.81 7.92
C ALA A 147 3.53 2.16 6.83
N VAL A 148 2.36 2.61 7.26
CA VAL A 148 1.20 2.99 6.43
C VAL A 148 1.00 4.49 6.52
N VAL A 149 0.63 5.11 5.41
CA VAL A 149 0.21 6.51 5.37
C VAL A 149 -1.20 6.61 5.95
N MET A 150 -1.31 7.13 7.16
CA MET A 150 -2.59 7.30 7.85
C MET A 150 -3.38 8.48 7.29
N PHE A 151 -4.69 8.52 7.55
CA PHE A 151 -5.52 9.67 7.18
C PHE A 151 -4.98 10.95 7.85
N GLY A 152 -4.81 12.00 7.04
CA GLY A 152 -4.19 13.25 7.47
C GLY A 152 -2.66 13.31 7.31
N GLU A 153 -2.00 12.20 7.06
CA GLU A 153 -0.57 12.18 6.73
C GLU A 153 -0.31 12.43 5.24
N SER A 154 0.89 12.88 4.95
CA SER A 154 1.37 13.06 3.58
C SER A 154 2.20 11.86 3.14
N ILE A 155 1.97 11.39 1.92
CA ILE A 155 2.86 10.44 1.27
C ILE A 155 4.24 11.08 1.13
N ALA A 156 5.29 10.34 1.44
CA ALA A 156 6.67 10.80 1.31
C ALA A 156 6.98 11.27 -0.12
N SER A 157 7.76 12.35 -0.28
CA SER A 157 8.07 12.92 -1.59
C SER A 157 8.67 11.88 -2.53
N ARG A 158 9.61 11.07 -2.06
CA ARG A 158 10.22 9.98 -2.84
C ARG A 158 9.18 9.04 -3.47
N VAL A 159 8.10 8.72 -2.73
CA VAL A 159 7.03 7.83 -3.22
C VAL A 159 6.15 8.54 -4.24
N LYS A 160 5.87 9.83 -4.01
CA LYS A 160 5.15 10.68 -4.98
C LYS A 160 5.90 10.78 -6.30
N ASP A 161 7.19 11.08 -6.23
CA ASP A 161 8.04 11.28 -7.40
C ASP A 161 8.18 9.97 -8.19
N ALA A 162 8.44 8.84 -7.52
CA ALA A 162 8.50 7.53 -8.14
C ALA A 162 7.16 7.12 -8.79
N ALA A 163 6.01 7.45 -8.17
CA ALA A 163 4.71 7.18 -8.77
C ALA A 163 4.47 8.02 -10.04
N GLU A 164 4.90 9.29 -10.04
CA GLU A 164 4.81 10.15 -11.21
C GLU A 164 5.73 9.69 -12.33
N GLU A 165 6.96 9.30 -12.02
CA GLU A 165 7.92 8.73 -12.98
C GLU A 165 7.38 7.43 -13.58
N ALA A 166 6.75 6.56 -12.78
CA ALA A 166 6.14 5.33 -13.26
C ALA A 166 5.01 5.61 -14.27
N ILE A 167 4.19 6.64 -14.04
CA ILE A 167 3.19 7.11 -15.01
C ILE A 167 3.87 7.67 -16.26
N ASP A 168 4.85 8.54 -16.09
CA ASP A 168 5.54 9.22 -17.20
C ASP A 168 6.26 8.24 -18.13
N GLY A 169 6.82 7.18 -17.58
CA GLY A 169 7.49 6.11 -18.32
C GLY A 169 6.56 5.07 -18.94
N SER A 170 5.23 5.21 -18.75
CA SER A 170 4.23 4.26 -19.25
C SER A 170 3.58 4.76 -20.56
N GLY A 171 3.18 3.82 -21.41
CA GLY A 171 2.44 4.12 -22.63
C GLY A 171 0.93 4.02 -22.47
N ARG A 172 0.46 3.33 -21.44
CA ARG A 172 -0.97 3.09 -21.15
C ARG A 172 -1.17 2.94 -19.68
N LEU A 173 -2.33 3.32 -19.15
CA LEU A 173 -2.73 3.13 -17.77
C LEU A 173 -3.94 2.20 -17.69
N LEU A 174 -3.85 1.15 -16.87
CA LEU A 174 -4.99 0.31 -16.50
C LEU A 174 -5.30 0.48 -15.01
N ILE A 175 -6.51 0.93 -14.72
CA ILE A 175 -7.03 1.16 -13.37
C ILE A 175 -7.94 0.00 -13.01
N ILE A 176 -7.65 -0.70 -11.92
CA ILE A 176 -8.38 -1.90 -11.50
C ILE A 176 -8.82 -1.80 -10.05
N GLY A 177 -10.11 -2.07 -9.77
CA GLY A 177 -10.63 -2.28 -8.41
C GLY A 177 -10.52 -1.07 -7.49
N THR A 178 -10.59 0.15 -8.02
CA THR A 178 -10.53 1.38 -7.23
C THR A 178 -11.48 2.44 -7.76
N SER A 179 -12.14 3.14 -6.84
CA SER A 179 -12.96 4.31 -7.16
C SER A 179 -12.14 5.60 -7.33
N LEU A 180 -10.83 5.58 -7.14
CA LEU A 180 -9.94 6.76 -7.11
C LEU A 180 -10.43 7.85 -6.11
N ALA A 181 -11.08 7.45 -5.01
CA ALA A 181 -11.59 8.39 -4.01
C ALA A 181 -10.48 9.22 -3.37
N THR A 182 -9.29 8.61 -3.14
CA THR A 182 -8.15 9.30 -2.59
C THR A 182 -7.50 10.22 -3.64
N TYR A 183 -7.16 11.44 -3.22
CA TYR A 183 -6.49 12.40 -4.11
C TYR A 183 -5.14 11.88 -4.62
N SER A 184 -4.42 11.14 -3.79
CA SER A 184 -3.11 10.56 -4.13
C SER A 184 -3.16 9.62 -5.34
N ALA A 185 -4.18 8.79 -5.45
CA ALA A 185 -4.38 7.90 -6.60
C ALA A 185 -5.01 8.64 -7.78
N TRP A 186 -6.03 9.48 -7.51
CA TRP A 186 -6.72 10.23 -8.56
C TRP A 186 -5.78 11.14 -9.36
N ARG A 187 -4.84 11.84 -8.70
CA ARG A 187 -3.89 12.73 -9.37
C ARG A 187 -2.98 11.99 -10.37
N LEU A 188 -2.67 10.72 -10.15
CA LEU A 188 -1.88 9.90 -11.06
C LEU A 188 -2.67 9.56 -12.33
N ALA A 189 -3.95 9.20 -12.19
CA ALA A 189 -4.84 9.02 -13.33
C ALA A 189 -5.04 10.32 -14.11
N LYS A 190 -5.18 11.45 -13.40
CA LYS A 190 -5.25 12.78 -14.02
C LYS A 190 -3.97 13.13 -14.79
N ARG A 191 -2.79 12.83 -14.23
CA ARG A 191 -1.51 13.01 -14.91
C ARG A 191 -1.43 12.20 -16.21
N ALA A 192 -1.88 10.94 -16.19
CA ALA A 192 -1.95 10.12 -17.39
C ALA A 192 -2.88 10.72 -18.45
N GLN A 193 -4.04 11.22 -18.03
CA GLN A 193 -4.99 11.91 -18.92
C GLN A 193 -4.38 13.18 -19.53
N ASP A 194 -3.73 14.04 -18.73
CA ASP A 194 -3.12 15.29 -19.21
C ASP A 194 -2.01 15.05 -20.24
N ARG A 195 -1.44 13.87 -20.25
CA ARG A 195 -0.46 13.39 -21.23
C ARG A 195 -1.09 12.75 -22.48
N GLY A 196 -2.41 12.67 -22.54
CA GLY A 196 -3.13 11.99 -23.62
C GLY A 196 -2.94 10.47 -23.63
N MET A 197 -2.58 9.88 -22.49
CA MET A 197 -2.34 8.44 -22.37
C MET A 197 -3.66 7.67 -22.45
N PRO A 198 -3.74 6.56 -23.21
CA PRO A 198 -4.88 5.67 -23.19
C PRO A 198 -5.12 5.10 -21.81
N ILE A 199 -6.36 5.21 -21.30
CA ILE A 199 -6.76 4.77 -19.97
C ILE A 199 -7.81 3.67 -20.07
N GLY A 200 -7.54 2.53 -19.44
CA GLY A 200 -8.52 1.47 -19.17
C GLY A 200 -8.99 1.52 -17.73
N ILE A 201 -10.28 1.32 -17.50
CA ILE A 201 -10.86 1.20 -16.17
C ILE A 201 -11.66 -0.10 -16.06
N LEU A 202 -11.28 -0.94 -15.12
CA LEU A 202 -12.04 -2.12 -14.70
C LEU A 202 -12.42 -1.95 -13.23
N ASN A 203 -13.66 -1.55 -12.98
CA ASN A 203 -14.19 -1.34 -11.63
C ASN A 203 -15.68 -1.58 -11.61
N LEU A 204 -16.21 -2.19 -10.53
CA LEU A 204 -17.62 -2.55 -10.43
C LEU A 204 -18.54 -1.31 -10.25
N GLY A 205 -18.05 -0.28 -9.61
CA GLY A 205 -18.79 0.97 -9.39
C GLY A 205 -18.14 2.17 -10.08
N GLY A 206 -18.66 3.37 -9.81
CA GLY A 206 -18.15 4.61 -10.35
C GLY A 206 -16.71 4.91 -9.93
N VAL A 207 -16.02 5.66 -10.78
CA VAL A 207 -14.64 6.09 -10.54
C VAL A 207 -14.60 7.62 -10.59
N ARG A 208 -13.94 8.24 -9.62
CA ARG A 208 -13.84 9.69 -9.50
C ARG A 208 -13.29 10.32 -10.78
N GLY A 209 -14.09 11.16 -11.42
CA GLY A 209 -13.71 11.92 -12.61
C GLY A 209 -13.59 11.07 -13.89
N GLU A 210 -14.20 9.89 -13.94
CA GLU A 210 -14.09 8.98 -15.10
C GLU A 210 -14.60 9.61 -16.39
N GLU A 211 -15.62 10.46 -16.34
CA GLU A 211 -16.12 11.18 -17.51
C GLU A 211 -15.07 12.14 -18.10
N LEU A 212 -14.13 12.64 -17.30
CA LEU A 212 -13.03 13.47 -17.79
C LEU A 212 -12.01 12.63 -18.56
N PHE A 213 -11.79 11.37 -18.15
CA PHE A 213 -10.82 10.47 -18.79
C PHE A 213 -11.26 10.04 -20.17
N PHE A 214 -12.57 10.00 -20.43
CA PHE A 214 -13.14 9.59 -21.71
C PHE A 214 -13.70 10.74 -22.55
N LYS A 215 -13.63 11.98 -22.06
CA LYS A 215 -14.13 13.16 -22.76
C LYS A 215 -13.36 13.39 -24.08
N GLY A 216 -14.10 13.46 -25.18
CA GLY A 216 -13.53 13.74 -26.50
C GLY A 216 -12.83 12.56 -27.18
N LEU A 217 -12.89 11.35 -26.60
CA LEU A 217 -12.37 10.17 -27.26
C LEU A 217 -13.24 9.82 -28.49
N PRO A 218 -12.62 9.41 -29.61
CA PRO A 218 -13.36 9.01 -30.79
C PRO A 218 -14.22 7.77 -30.50
N ILE A 219 -15.51 7.84 -30.85
CA ILE A 219 -16.41 6.70 -30.75
C ILE A 219 -15.98 5.66 -31.81
N GLY A 220 -15.71 4.42 -31.39
CA GLY A 220 -15.45 3.30 -32.30
C GLY A 220 -14.00 2.89 -32.55
N GLN A 221 -13.04 3.49 -31.85
CA GLN A 221 -11.62 3.05 -31.92
C GLN A 221 -11.34 1.83 -31.02
N LYS A 222 -12.08 0.73 -31.15
CA LYS A 222 -11.80 -0.61 -30.57
C LYS A 222 -11.04 -0.65 -29.22
N GLY A 223 -11.30 0.33 -28.31
CA GLY A 223 -10.64 0.45 -27.02
C GLY A 223 -9.17 0.93 -27.05
N GLU A 224 -8.65 1.37 -28.18
CA GLU A 224 -7.25 1.83 -28.29
C GLU A 224 -6.97 3.11 -27.50
N ALA A 225 -7.94 4.04 -27.50
CA ALA A 225 -7.83 5.32 -26.82
C ALA A 225 -8.35 5.29 -25.37
N GLY A 226 -9.22 4.33 -25.05
CA GLY A 226 -9.76 4.15 -23.71
C GLY A 226 -10.82 3.06 -23.67
N VAL A 227 -10.98 2.43 -22.49
CA VAL A 227 -11.97 1.39 -22.26
C VAL A 227 -12.52 1.49 -20.84
N ARG A 228 -13.84 1.32 -20.69
CA ARG A 228 -14.53 1.21 -19.40
C ARG A 228 -15.25 -0.13 -19.32
N ALA A 229 -14.90 -0.92 -18.29
CA ALA A 229 -15.61 -2.15 -17.97
C ALA A 229 -16.15 -2.06 -16.55
N GLU A 230 -17.48 -2.02 -16.42
CA GLU A 230 -18.19 -2.02 -15.13
C GLU A 230 -18.50 -3.46 -14.74
N GLN A 231 -17.45 -4.17 -14.35
CA GLN A 231 -17.49 -5.60 -14.09
C GLN A 231 -16.60 -5.93 -12.87
N ALA A 232 -16.92 -7.03 -12.20
CA ALA A 232 -16.06 -7.57 -11.15
C ALA A 232 -14.75 -8.11 -11.75
N THR A 233 -13.63 -7.85 -11.08
CA THR A 233 -12.29 -8.21 -11.56
C THR A 233 -12.11 -9.72 -11.73
N ASP A 234 -12.65 -10.52 -10.81
CA ASP A 234 -12.63 -11.99 -10.84
C ASP A 234 -13.37 -12.58 -12.05
N LYS A 235 -14.33 -11.84 -12.62
CA LYS A 235 -15.07 -12.27 -13.83
C LYS A 235 -14.35 -11.94 -15.12
N VAL A 236 -13.55 -10.86 -15.13
CA VAL A 236 -12.93 -10.34 -16.36
C VAL A 236 -11.48 -10.78 -16.51
N LEU A 237 -10.68 -10.69 -15.45
CA LEU A 237 -9.23 -10.90 -15.54
C LEU A 237 -8.84 -12.31 -16.03
N PRO A 238 -9.47 -13.41 -15.59
CA PRO A 238 -9.09 -14.74 -16.10
C PRO A 238 -9.25 -14.85 -17.62
N GLY A 239 -10.40 -14.40 -18.15
CA GLY A 239 -10.66 -14.41 -19.58
C GLY A 239 -9.73 -13.51 -20.38
N LEU A 240 -9.38 -12.34 -19.83
CA LEU A 240 -8.41 -11.43 -20.42
C LEU A 240 -7.02 -12.07 -20.52
N VAL A 241 -6.56 -12.71 -19.44
CA VAL A 241 -5.27 -13.41 -19.38
C VAL A 241 -5.23 -14.56 -20.40
N ASP A 242 -6.31 -15.34 -20.49
CA ASP A 242 -6.41 -16.43 -21.46
C ASP A 242 -6.40 -15.93 -22.91
N GLN A 243 -7.06 -14.82 -23.17
CA GLN A 243 -7.05 -14.19 -24.49
C GLN A 243 -5.63 -13.69 -24.85
N LEU A 244 -4.94 -13.03 -23.91
CA LEU A 244 -3.56 -12.58 -24.13
C LEU A 244 -2.60 -13.75 -24.41
N LYS A 245 -2.78 -14.89 -23.74
CA LYS A 245 -2.00 -16.11 -24.03
C LYS A 245 -2.27 -16.68 -25.41
N ARG A 246 -3.56 -16.71 -25.84
CA ARG A 246 -3.96 -17.26 -27.14
C ARG A 246 -3.53 -16.40 -28.32
N THR A 247 -3.53 -15.08 -28.18
CA THR A 247 -3.15 -14.16 -29.25
C THR A 247 -1.65 -14.13 -29.49
N GLY A 248 -0.86 -14.88 -28.70
CA GLY A 248 0.59 -14.93 -28.84
C GLY A 248 1.18 -13.52 -28.82
N PHE A 249 0.76 -12.69 -27.85
CA PHE A 249 1.26 -11.33 -27.72
C PHE A 249 2.76 -11.41 -27.49
N GLU A 250 3.51 -11.66 -28.57
CA GLU A 250 4.94 -11.52 -28.60
C GLU A 250 5.24 -10.04 -28.51
N TYR A 251 5.80 -9.64 -27.39
CA TYR A 251 6.37 -8.32 -27.24
C TYR A 251 7.55 -8.27 -28.22
N HIS A 252 7.32 -7.70 -29.40
CA HIS A 252 8.43 -7.29 -30.25
C HIS A 252 9.23 -6.27 -29.46
N LYS A 253 10.39 -6.68 -28.96
CA LYS A 253 11.44 -5.77 -28.59
C LYS A 253 11.74 -4.94 -29.82
N HIS A 254 11.13 -3.79 -29.97
CA HIS A 254 11.67 -2.75 -30.81
C HIS A 254 13.03 -2.39 -30.19
N GLU A 255 14.06 -2.99 -30.72
CA GLU A 255 15.43 -2.51 -30.58
C GLU A 255 15.44 -1.08 -31.12
N HIS A 256 15.31 -0.12 -30.24
CA HIS A 256 15.84 1.20 -30.48
C HIS A 256 17.36 1.08 -30.46
N GLN A 257 17.92 0.61 -31.58
CA GLN A 257 19.29 0.90 -31.93
C GLN A 257 19.37 2.41 -32.24
N ASN A 258 20.28 3.03 -31.49
CA ASN A 258 20.76 4.42 -31.59
C ASN A 258 19.94 5.49 -30.86
N SER A 259 20.30 5.73 -29.64
CA SER A 259 21.05 6.89 -29.15
C SER A 259 20.94 7.01 -27.61
N THR A 260 22.11 7.23 -27.02
CA THR A 260 22.35 7.66 -25.63
C THR A 260 22.22 6.61 -24.53
N ASN A 261 23.30 5.87 -24.38
CA ASN A 261 23.74 5.12 -23.20
C ASN A 261 24.00 6.04 -21.98
N VAL A 262 23.04 6.72 -21.42
CA VAL A 262 23.25 7.44 -20.14
C VAL A 262 22.03 7.45 -19.22
N HIS A 263 20.80 7.16 -19.71
CA HIS A 263 19.61 7.31 -18.87
C HIS A 263 18.94 6.01 -18.39
N HIS A 264 19.42 4.82 -18.76
CA HIS A 264 18.77 3.54 -18.39
C HIS A 264 19.26 2.91 -17.07
N GLN A 265 20.32 3.44 -16.44
CA GLN A 265 20.78 2.91 -15.14
C GLN A 265 20.11 3.56 -13.93
N HIS A 266 19.49 4.74 -14.07
CA HIS A 266 18.86 5.41 -12.91
C HIS A 266 17.43 4.94 -12.60
N ASN A 267 16.66 4.40 -13.56
CA ASN A 267 15.26 4.03 -13.32
C ASN A 267 15.09 2.68 -12.59
N ASN A 268 16.11 1.81 -12.56
CA ASN A 268 16.01 0.53 -11.85
C ASN A 268 16.47 0.63 -10.39
N THR A 269 17.24 1.65 -10.02
CA THR A 269 17.70 1.86 -8.64
C THR A 269 16.60 2.46 -7.76
N ALA A 270 15.82 3.43 -8.24
CA ALA A 270 14.77 4.07 -7.46
C ALA A 270 13.73 3.07 -6.92
N PHE A 271 13.36 2.04 -7.71
CA PHE A 271 12.44 0.99 -7.25
C PHE A 271 13.12 -0.06 -6.36
N LYS A 272 14.41 -0.37 -6.59
CA LYS A 272 15.15 -1.32 -5.75
C LYS A 272 15.47 -0.77 -4.37
N ASP A 273 15.85 0.50 -4.29
CA ASP A 273 16.18 1.17 -3.02
C ASP A 273 14.95 1.46 -2.15
N MET A 274 13.74 1.29 -2.72
CA MET A 274 12.47 1.39 -1.96
C MET A 274 12.02 0.05 -1.38
N LEU A 275 12.64 -1.07 -1.79
CA LEU A 275 12.32 -2.42 -1.33
C LEU A 275 13.37 -2.98 -0.35
N SER A 276 14.47 -2.30 -0.17
CA SER A 276 15.50 -2.57 0.86
C SER A 276 15.34 -1.62 2.06
#